data_0c503517fb60074f255f5f17e18706d9
#
_entry.id   0c503517fb60074f255f5f17e18706d9
#
_cell.length_a   1.000
_cell.length_b   1.000
_cell.length_c   1.000
_cell.angle_alpha   90.00
_cell.angle_beta   90.00
_cell.angle_gamma   90.00
#
_symmetry.space_group_name_H-M   'P 1'
#
loop_
_entity.id
_entity.type
_entity.pdbx_description
1 polymer ?
#
loop_
_entity_poly.entity_id
_entity_poly.type
_entity_poly.pdbx_seq_one_letter_code
_entity_poly.pdbx_strand_id
1 'polypeptide(L)'
;MKHTLFYFVLATFASLWTACSPLASEPQSATSVNQLPDIFPDYVDVTIPSEIAPLRFKLRHAPEDAIVSISCGEEKIVCEASGEKGFLIDEGQWNDLLEASVGKELEVKVYEKKEGNWQMYLPFHWSVSSDSVDPYLVYRLIEPGYETWNQMGIYQRRLEDFEETAVISNHLTGHNCINCHSFPNQDPNQMVLHMRGKRGGTYLFQSGNITKLNGKVSDKIPSLVYPSWHPSGDFIAFSTNQTRQAFHFNDENRIEVMDYSSDVLLYDVKNNEVMTVPQLFSDKAFETFPHFSSDGKTLYFCSAEAQKMPEDYQKVKYSLCSIAFNPDTRTFGNQVDTLYNGKETGKSVSFPRVSPDGKFLAFTLSGYGNFSIWHKE
;
A
#
# COMPACT_ATOMS: atom_id res chain seq x y z
N MET A 1 -18.37 80.15 14.31
CA MET A 1 -16.94 79.77 14.25
C MET A 1 -16.85 78.35 13.79
N LYS A 2 -16.40 78.17 12.52
CA LYS A 2 -16.34 76.87 11.82
C LYS A 2 -14.87 76.41 11.99
N HIS A 3 -14.67 75.23 12.59
CA HIS A 3 -13.38 74.53 12.61
C HIS A 3 -13.39 73.49 11.51
N THR A 4 -12.55 73.73 10.48
CA THR A 4 -12.28 72.82 9.38
C THR A 4 -11.15 71.89 9.82
N LEU A 5 -11.41 70.59 9.92
CA LEU A 5 -10.40 69.58 10.26
C LEU A 5 -9.81 69.03 8.94
N PHE A 6 -8.52 69.21 8.74
CA PHE A 6 -7.75 68.72 7.61
C PHE A 6 -7.27 67.31 7.90
N TYR A 7 -7.80 66.31 7.21
CA TYR A 7 -7.26 64.93 7.24
C TYR A 7 -6.13 64.77 6.22
N PHE A 8 -4.93 64.55 6.74
CA PHE A 8 -3.78 64.12 5.92
C PHE A 8 -3.92 62.60 5.75
N VAL A 9 -4.22 62.12 4.53
CA VAL A 9 -4.15 60.70 4.17
C VAL A 9 -2.74 60.44 3.69
N LEU A 10 -1.95 59.76 4.55
CA LEU A 10 -0.65 59.24 4.20
C LEU A 10 -0.84 57.93 3.47
N ALA A 11 -0.77 57.92 2.13
CA ALA A 11 -0.73 56.72 1.31
C ALA A 11 0.67 56.07 1.40
N THR A 12 0.85 55.10 2.28
CA THR A 12 2.03 54.21 2.28
C THR A 12 1.90 53.23 1.14
N PHE A 13 2.64 53.46 0.07
CA PHE A 13 2.90 52.49 -0.99
C PHE A 13 3.76 51.35 -0.36
N ALA A 14 3.11 50.26 0.07
CA ALA A 14 3.80 49.02 0.36
C ALA A 14 4.13 48.39 -1.01
N SER A 15 5.34 48.62 -1.47
CA SER A 15 5.92 47.85 -2.57
C SER A 15 6.06 46.40 -2.14
N LEU A 16 5.12 45.55 -2.58
CA LEU A 16 5.28 44.09 -2.53
C LEU A 16 6.46 43.74 -3.46
N TRP A 17 7.62 43.61 -2.84
CA TRP A 17 8.72 42.91 -3.46
C TRP A 17 8.33 41.43 -3.46
N THR A 18 7.75 40.96 -4.55
CA THR A 18 7.77 39.54 -4.87
C THR A 18 9.23 39.18 -5.10
N ALA A 19 9.87 38.65 -4.09
CA ALA A 19 11.16 38.00 -4.25
C ALA A 19 10.92 36.79 -5.15
N CYS A 20 11.13 36.96 -6.47
CA CYS A 20 11.40 35.83 -7.35
C CYS A 20 12.68 35.19 -6.81
N SER A 21 12.58 34.08 -6.13
CA SER A 21 13.73 33.19 -5.94
C SER A 21 14.28 32.89 -7.33
N PRO A 22 15.60 33.03 -7.56
CA PRO A 22 16.17 32.67 -8.85
C PRO A 22 15.78 31.22 -9.15
N LEU A 23 15.29 30.97 -10.35
CA LEU A 23 15.01 29.59 -10.82
C LEU A 23 16.31 28.78 -10.63
N ALA A 24 16.21 27.65 -9.99
CA ALA A 24 17.31 26.72 -9.85
C ALA A 24 17.92 26.41 -11.23
N SER A 25 19.22 26.36 -11.32
CA SER A 25 19.95 26.07 -12.56
C SER A 25 21.02 25.00 -12.33
N GLU A 26 21.29 24.22 -13.36
CA GLU A 26 22.42 23.29 -13.31
C GLU A 26 23.73 24.04 -13.05
N PRO A 27 24.66 23.42 -12.33
CA PRO A 27 25.99 24.00 -12.13
C PRO A 27 26.70 24.27 -13.45
N GLN A 28 27.33 25.44 -13.62
CA GLN A 28 28.07 25.79 -14.84
C GLN A 28 29.24 24.84 -15.11
N SER A 29 29.78 24.20 -14.09
CA SER A 29 30.83 23.20 -14.18
C SER A 29 30.63 22.14 -13.09
N ALA A 30 30.71 20.88 -13.46
CA ALA A 30 30.67 19.75 -12.55
C ALA A 30 31.63 18.65 -13.04
N THR A 31 32.34 18.00 -12.13
CA THR A 31 33.16 16.85 -12.45
C THR A 31 32.30 15.59 -12.46
N SER A 32 32.28 14.87 -13.58
CA SER A 32 31.55 13.60 -13.66
C SER A 32 32.22 12.53 -12.81
N VAL A 33 31.44 11.84 -11.99
CA VAL A 33 31.85 10.67 -11.21
C VAL A 33 31.20 9.41 -11.79
N ASN A 34 31.96 8.33 -11.89
CA ASN A 34 31.48 7.06 -12.47
C ASN A 34 30.73 6.24 -11.41
N GLN A 35 29.68 6.81 -10.83
CA GLN A 35 28.87 6.19 -9.78
C GLN A 35 27.44 6.71 -9.88
N LEU A 36 26.45 5.82 -9.68
CA LEU A 36 25.06 6.23 -9.48
C LEU A 36 24.89 6.94 -8.12
N PRO A 37 23.94 7.87 -8.00
CA PRO A 37 23.65 8.50 -6.73
C PRO A 37 22.99 7.49 -5.76
N ASP A 38 23.42 7.52 -4.49
CA ASP A 38 22.78 6.74 -3.43
C ASP A 38 21.57 7.53 -2.91
N ILE A 39 20.39 7.24 -3.46
CA ILE A 39 19.14 7.95 -3.19
C ILE A 39 18.16 7.14 -2.35
N PHE A 40 17.25 7.84 -1.69
CA PHE A 40 16.13 7.25 -0.96
C PHE A 40 14.84 8.06 -1.17
N PRO A 41 13.72 7.40 -1.56
CA PRO A 41 13.64 6.01 -2.01
C PRO A 41 14.52 5.72 -3.23
N ASP A 42 14.81 4.44 -3.49
CA ASP A 42 15.56 4.03 -4.67
C ASP A 42 14.67 4.09 -5.91
N TYR A 43 14.80 5.18 -6.64
CA TYR A 43 14.06 5.43 -7.89
C TYR A 43 14.98 5.36 -9.13
N VAL A 44 16.11 4.67 -9.03
CA VAL A 44 17.00 4.49 -10.18
C VAL A 44 16.36 3.55 -11.21
N ASP A 45 16.27 3.99 -12.47
CA ASP A 45 15.77 3.22 -13.61
C ASP A 45 14.39 2.57 -13.39
N VAL A 46 13.43 3.33 -12.86
CA VAL A 46 12.06 2.87 -12.61
C VAL A 46 11.09 3.26 -13.73
N THR A 47 10.01 2.50 -13.87
CA THR A 47 8.86 2.86 -14.69
C THR A 47 7.81 3.53 -13.82
N ILE A 48 7.28 4.66 -14.26
CA ILE A 48 6.28 5.45 -13.55
C ILE A 48 5.02 5.65 -14.40
N PRO A 49 3.83 5.76 -13.78
CA PRO A 49 2.62 6.18 -14.48
C PRO A 49 2.74 7.64 -14.97
N SER A 50 2.01 7.97 -16.01
CA SER A 50 1.92 9.36 -16.51
C SER A 50 1.15 10.30 -15.59
N GLU A 51 0.37 9.75 -14.67
CA GLU A 51 -0.51 10.49 -13.76
C GLU A 51 -0.11 10.21 -12.30
N ILE A 52 1.13 10.54 -11.94
CA ILE A 52 1.64 10.34 -10.58
C ILE A 52 2.21 11.63 -10.01
N ALA A 53 2.03 11.83 -8.70
CA ALA A 53 2.64 12.92 -7.95
C ALA A 53 4.17 12.95 -8.12
N PRO A 54 4.81 14.12 -7.98
CA PRO A 54 6.25 14.25 -8.09
C PRO A 54 7.01 13.24 -7.24
N LEU A 55 7.98 12.56 -7.82
CA LEU A 55 8.84 11.63 -7.10
C LEU A 55 9.76 12.40 -6.15
N ARG A 56 9.41 12.41 -4.88
CA ARG A 56 10.23 13.03 -3.83
C ARG A 56 11.31 12.05 -3.38
N PHE A 57 12.56 12.46 -3.50
CA PHE A 57 13.69 11.64 -3.05
C PHE A 57 14.81 12.53 -2.52
N LYS A 58 15.77 11.91 -1.85
CA LYS A 58 16.95 12.58 -1.29
C LYS A 58 18.20 11.71 -1.41
N LEU A 59 19.36 12.30 -1.32
CA LEU A 59 20.59 11.55 -1.07
C LEU A 59 20.52 10.92 0.33
N ARG A 60 21.01 9.69 0.49
CA ARG A 60 21.00 9.00 1.80
C ARG A 60 21.92 9.68 2.83
N HIS A 61 22.88 10.44 2.40
CA HIS A 61 23.70 11.29 3.26
C HIS A 61 23.28 12.75 3.10
N ALA A 62 23.72 13.60 4.03
CA ALA A 62 23.47 15.04 3.97
C ALA A 62 24.54 15.71 3.07
N PRO A 63 24.17 16.23 1.88
CA PRO A 63 25.10 16.98 1.02
C PRO A 63 25.32 18.41 1.55
N GLU A 64 26.42 19.08 1.12
CA GLU A 64 26.57 20.52 1.31
C GLU A 64 25.48 21.28 0.55
N ASP A 65 25.33 20.97 -0.74
CA ASP A 65 24.27 21.37 -1.63
C ASP A 65 24.00 20.23 -2.63
N ALA A 66 22.80 20.12 -3.14
CA ALA A 66 22.47 19.18 -4.20
C ALA A 66 21.41 19.74 -5.16
N ILE A 67 21.51 19.37 -6.41
CA ILE A 67 20.59 19.76 -7.49
C ILE A 67 20.19 18.51 -8.25
N VAL A 68 18.92 18.41 -8.62
CA VAL A 68 18.42 17.46 -9.59
C VAL A 68 17.95 18.19 -10.84
N SER A 69 18.29 17.62 -12.01
CA SER A 69 17.78 18.04 -13.30
C SER A 69 17.07 16.85 -13.94
N ILE A 70 15.81 17.05 -14.36
CA ILE A 70 14.97 16.03 -14.95
C ILE A 70 14.51 16.57 -16.31
N SER A 71 14.74 15.82 -17.39
CA SER A 71 14.45 16.33 -18.73
C SER A 71 13.98 15.26 -19.70
N CYS A 72 13.14 15.70 -20.67
CA CYS A 72 12.74 14.95 -21.84
C CYS A 72 12.69 15.89 -23.07
N GLY A 73 13.65 15.75 -23.98
CA GLY A 73 13.80 16.65 -25.12
C GLY A 73 14.10 18.09 -24.68
N GLU A 74 13.20 19.03 -25.00
CA GLU A 74 13.34 20.44 -24.63
C GLU A 74 12.76 20.76 -23.25
N GLU A 75 11.87 19.90 -22.72
CA GLU A 75 11.24 20.07 -21.41
C GLU A 75 12.21 19.70 -20.30
N LYS A 76 12.28 20.55 -19.27
CA LYS A 76 13.26 20.41 -18.21
C LYS A 76 12.82 21.02 -16.89
N ILE A 77 13.03 20.29 -15.82
CA ILE A 77 12.89 20.76 -14.43
C ILE A 77 14.27 20.77 -13.78
N VAL A 78 14.59 21.82 -13.03
CA VAL A 78 15.76 21.86 -12.17
C VAL A 78 15.31 22.24 -10.77
N CYS A 79 15.70 21.43 -9.77
CA CYS A 79 15.28 21.56 -8.39
C CYS A 79 16.48 21.46 -7.45
N GLU A 80 16.62 22.40 -6.52
CA GLU A 80 17.59 22.33 -5.42
C GLU A 80 17.04 21.49 -4.26
N ALA A 81 17.93 20.80 -3.55
CA ALA A 81 17.55 20.04 -2.38
C ALA A 81 17.16 20.98 -1.22
N SER A 82 16.04 20.68 -0.57
CA SER A 82 15.54 21.41 0.60
C SER A 82 15.92 20.68 1.89
N GLY A 83 17.19 20.72 2.25
CA GLY A 83 17.73 20.10 3.48
C GLY A 83 17.38 18.63 3.61
N GLU A 84 16.86 18.21 4.75
CA GLU A 84 16.47 16.81 5.01
C GLU A 84 15.27 16.32 4.18
N LYS A 85 14.49 17.22 3.60
CA LYS A 85 13.33 16.87 2.76
C LYS A 85 13.73 16.40 1.36
N GLY A 86 14.97 16.67 0.93
CA GLY A 86 15.46 16.31 -0.39
C GLY A 86 14.90 17.20 -1.50
N PHE A 87 14.69 16.62 -2.68
CA PHE A 87 14.21 17.33 -3.86
C PHE A 87 12.68 17.42 -3.83
N LEU A 88 12.16 18.66 -3.72
CA LEU A 88 10.74 18.97 -3.72
C LEU A 88 10.37 19.57 -5.07
N ILE A 89 10.04 18.72 -6.03
CA ILE A 89 9.68 19.12 -7.39
C ILE A 89 8.32 19.82 -7.36
N ASP A 90 8.18 20.92 -8.08
CA ASP A 90 6.93 21.65 -8.25
C ASP A 90 5.90 20.81 -9.02
N GLU A 91 4.68 20.71 -8.51
CA GLU A 91 3.62 19.85 -9.09
C GLU A 91 3.19 20.31 -10.49
N GLY A 92 3.15 21.62 -10.74
CA GLY A 92 2.77 22.15 -12.07
C GLY A 92 3.81 21.80 -13.13
N GLN A 93 5.08 22.09 -12.86
CA GLN A 93 6.19 21.74 -13.77
C GLN A 93 6.30 20.24 -13.99
N TRP A 94 6.04 19.44 -12.93
CA TRP A 94 6.03 17.99 -13.03
C TRP A 94 4.96 17.46 -13.95
N ASN A 95 3.73 17.95 -13.81
CA ASN A 95 2.60 17.54 -14.65
C ASN A 95 2.85 17.89 -16.12
N ASP A 96 3.35 19.09 -16.41
CA ASP A 96 3.70 19.52 -17.77
C ASP A 96 4.77 18.61 -18.39
N LEU A 97 5.82 18.26 -17.60
CA LEU A 97 6.88 17.36 -18.04
C LEU A 97 6.36 15.94 -18.29
N LEU A 98 5.51 15.39 -17.40
CA LEU A 98 4.94 14.05 -17.58
C LEU A 98 4.03 13.98 -18.81
N GLU A 99 3.16 14.98 -19.03
CA GLU A 99 2.27 15.03 -20.20
C GLU A 99 3.09 15.00 -21.51
N ALA A 100 4.19 15.75 -21.58
CA ALA A 100 5.09 15.77 -22.75
C ALA A 100 5.90 14.48 -22.92
N SER A 101 5.97 13.63 -21.89
CA SER A 101 6.89 12.49 -21.82
C SER A 101 6.20 11.13 -21.85
N VAL A 102 4.89 11.05 -22.04
CA VAL A 102 4.16 9.77 -22.10
C VAL A 102 4.77 8.84 -23.16
N GLY A 103 5.12 7.62 -22.76
CA GLY A 103 5.78 6.60 -23.59
C GLY A 103 7.25 6.89 -23.91
N LYS A 104 7.88 7.84 -23.20
CA LYS A 104 9.29 8.21 -23.37
C LYS A 104 10.05 8.01 -22.04
N GLU A 105 11.34 8.31 -22.08
CA GLU A 105 12.22 8.30 -20.92
C GLU A 105 12.57 9.73 -20.49
N LEU A 106 12.56 9.96 -19.20
CA LEU A 106 13.09 11.13 -18.53
C LEU A 106 14.54 10.85 -18.16
N GLU A 107 15.47 11.72 -18.55
CA GLU A 107 16.84 11.67 -18.04
C GLU A 107 16.93 12.41 -16.72
N VAL A 108 17.49 11.76 -15.69
CA VAL A 108 17.67 12.32 -14.35
C VAL A 108 19.16 12.49 -14.04
N LYS A 109 19.57 13.72 -13.81
CA LYS A 109 20.95 14.08 -13.40
C LYS A 109 20.94 14.59 -11.98
N VAL A 110 21.78 14.01 -11.13
CA VAL A 110 21.96 14.47 -9.75
C VAL A 110 23.35 15.07 -9.62
N TYR A 111 23.38 16.28 -9.09
CA TYR A 111 24.58 17.01 -8.79
C TYR A 111 24.70 17.15 -7.27
N GLU A 112 25.90 16.99 -6.76
CA GLU A 112 26.23 17.20 -5.35
C GLU A 112 27.45 18.10 -5.21
N LYS A 113 27.42 19.00 -4.25
CA LYS A 113 28.57 19.82 -3.91
C LYS A 113 29.36 19.17 -2.79
N LYS A 114 30.65 18.93 -3.04
CA LYS A 114 31.60 18.37 -2.10
C LYS A 114 32.84 19.25 -2.05
N GLU A 115 33.24 19.70 -0.85
CA GLU A 115 34.42 20.56 -0.64
C GLU A 115 34.40 21.79 -1.56
N GLY A 116 33.20 22.37 -1.74
CA GLY A 116 32.98 23.54 -2.58
C GLY A 116 32.91 23.29 -4.09
N ASN A 117 33.13 22.05 -4.57
CA ASN A 117 33.13 21.67 -5.99
C ASN A 117 31.91 20.84 -6.34
N TRP A 118 31.31 21.12 -7.51
CA TRP A 118 30.20 20.31 -8.00
C TRP A 118 30.69 19.02 -8.65
N GLN A 119 30.03 17.92 -8.27
CA GLN A 119 30.15 16.61 -8.90
C GLN A 119 28.82 16.21 -9.52
N MET A 120 28.85 15.56 -10.68
CA MET A 120 27.68 15.01 -11.34
C MET A 120 27.78 13.50 -11.31
N TYR A 121 26.78 12.84 -10.75
CA TYR A 121 26.64 11.38 -10.76
C TYR A 121 26.32 10.85 -12.16
N LEU A 122 26.44 9.53 -12.37
CA LEU A 122 25.94 8.91 -13.58
C LEU A 122 24.44 9.20 -13.71
N PRO A 123 23.98 9.71 -14.87
CA PRO A 123 22.56 9.85 -15.13
C PRO A 123 21.84 8.50 -15.08
N PHE A 124 20.58 8.54 -14.70
CA PHE A 124 19.65 7.40 -14.74
C PHE A 124 18.33 7.85 -15.37
N HIS A 125 17.41 6.90 -15.62
CA HIS A 125 16.21 7.19 -16.39
C HIS A 125 14.94 6.77 -15.66
N TRP A 126 13.86 7.49 -15.93
CA TRP A 126 12.50 7.10 -15.57
C TRP A 126 11.70 6.89 -16.85
N SER A 127 11.19 5.67 -17.05
CA SER A 127 10.32 5.38 -18.19
C SER A 127 8.88 5.80 -17.83
N VAL A 128 8.30 6.71 -18.58
CA VAL A 128 6.90 7.15 -18.38
C VAL A 128 5.98 6.21 -19.15
N SER A 129 5.18 5.41 -18.45
CA SER A 129 4.25 4.47 -19.07
C SER A 129 3.13 5.18 -19.82
N SER A 130 2.69 4.58 -20.93
CA SER A 130 1.45 4.95 -21.59
C SER A 130 0.21 4.32 -20.98
N ASP A 131 0.40 3.36 -20.05
CA ASP A 131 -0.71 2.73 -19.34
C ASP A 131 -1.20 3.64 -18.22
N SER A 132 -2.51 3.79 -18.11
CA SER A 132 -3.14 4.52 -17.00
C SER A 132 -3.22 3.65 -15.74
N VAL A 133 -3.21 4.28 -14.59
CA VAL A 133 -3.48 3.66 -13.31
C VAL A 133 -4.77 4.24 -12.71
N ASP A 134 -5.39 3.51 -11.76
CA ASP A 134 -6.51 4.08 -11.01
C ASP A 134 -6.07 5.33 -10.26
N PRO A 135 -6.90 6.40 -10.24
CA PRO A 135 -6.49 7.69 -9.69
C PRO A 135 -6.34 7.69 -8.16
N TYR A 136 -6.84 6.68 -7.47
CA TYR A 136 -6.82 6.60 -6.02
C TYR A 136 -6.25 5.28 -5.51
N LEU A 137 -5.48 5.37 -4.43
CA LEU A 137 -5.05 4.23 -3.61
C LEU A 137 -5.76 4.28 -2.27
N VAL A 138 -6.41 3.17 -1.87
CA VAL A 138 -7.01 3.03 -0.54
C VAL A 138 -6.13 2.12 0.31
N TYR A 139 -5.82 2.56 1.51
CA TYR A 139 -4.94 1.83 2.42
C TYR A 139 -5.32 2.05 3.89
N ARG A 140 -4.88 1.12 4.72
CA ARG A 140 -4.93 1.28 6.16
C ARG A 140 -3.69 2.03 6.62
N LEU A 141 -3.88 3.16 7.29
CA LEU A 141 -2.84 3.86 8.00
C LEU A 141 -2.92 3.52 9.49
N ILE A 142 -1.80 3.12 10.06
CA ILE A 142 -1.61 2.85 11.48
C ILE A 142 -0.32 3.52 11.91
N GLU A 143 -0.38 4.30 12.98
CA GLU A 143 0.80 4.98 13.49
C GLU A 143 1.85 3.99 13.98
N PRO A 144 3.14 4.27 13.74
CA PRO A 144 4.22 3.42 14.21
C PRO A 144 4.32 3.41 15.74
N GLY A 145 4.97 2.38 16.28
CA GLY A 145 5.23 2.26 17.70
C GLY A 145 4.13 1.56 18.48
N TYR A 146 4.04 1.85 19.78
CA TYR A 146 3.15 1.17 20.71
C TYR A 146 1.74 1.76 20.79
N GLU A 147 1.42 2.76 19.98
CA GLU A 147 0.07 3.30 19.85
C GLU A 147 -0.94 2.24 19.38
N THR A 148 -0.43 1.20 18.71
CA THR A 148 -1.19 0.05 18.21
C THR A 148 -2.37 0.53 17.37
N TRP A 149 -3.63 0.34 17.83
CA TRP A 149 -4.83 0.76 17.11
C TRP A 149 -5.48 2.04 17.68
N ASN A 150 -4.82 2.77 18.57
CA ASN A 150 -5.38 4.00 19.12
C ASN A 150 -5.58 5.08 18.04
N GLN A 151 -4.66 5.14 17.10
CA GLN A 151 -4.74 6.02 15.94
C GLN A 151 -4.61 5.19 14.69
N MET A 152 -5.72 4.94 14.01
CA MET A 152 -5.74 4.24 12.74
C MET A 152 -6.98 4.57 11.94
N GLY A 153 -6.91 4.31 10.65
CA GLY A 153 -8.03 4.49 9.75
C GLY A 153 -7.80 3.84 8.39
N ILE A 154 -8.81 3.91 7.58
CA ILE A 154 -8.73 3.64 6.15
C ILE A 154 -8.75 4.99 5.47
N TYR A 155 -7.75 5.23 4.63
CA TYR A 155 -7.53 6.47 3.91
C TYR A 155 -7.51 6.20 2.42
N GLN A 156 -7.92 7.17 1.65
CA GLN A 156 -7.66 7.20 0.21
C GLN A 156 -6.69 8.32 -0.10
N ARG A 157 -5.79 8.06 -1.02
CA ARG A 157 -4.82 8.99 -1.53
C ARG A 157 -4.98 9.12 -3.03
N ARG A 158 -5.05 10.37 -3.51
CA ARG A 158 -4.99 10.65 -4.93
C ARG A 158 -3.55 10.47 -5.41
N LEU A 159 -3.36 9.77 -6.53
CA LEU A 159 -2.01 9.42 -6.99
C LEU A 159 -1.34 10.56 -7.75
N GLU A 160 -2.09 11.44 -8.39
CA GLU A 160 -1.57 12.57 -9.17
C GLU A 160 -1.02 13.73 -8.31
N ASP A 161 -1.33 13.74 -7.02
CA ASP A 161 -0.83 14.71 -6.05
C ASP A 161 -0.63 14.06 -4.66
N PHE A 162 -0.61 14.86 -3.61
CA PHE A 162 -0.42 14.39 -2.23
C PHE A 162 -1.69 14.46 -1.38
N GLU A 163 -2.85 14.67 -2.01
CA GLU A 163 -4.11 14.75 -1.27
C GLU A 163 -4.47 13.40 -0.65
N GLU A 164 -4.69 13.41 0.67
CA GLU A 164 -5.09 12.26 1.45
C GLU A 164 -6.36 12.59 2.23
N THR A 165 -7.36 11.73 2.10
CA THR A 165 -8.63 11.88 2.83
C THR A 165 -8.99 10.61 3.58
N ALA A 166 -9.57 10.77 4.78
CA ALA A 166 -10.03 9.64 5.57
C ALA A 166 -11.33 9.07 5.00
N VAL A 167 -11.33 7.78 4.63
CA VAL A 167 -12.55 7.03 4.31
C VAL A 167 -13.29 6.72 5.61
N ILE A 168 -12.57 6.20 6.61
CA ILE A 168 -13.09 5.97 7.96
C ILE A 168 -11.96 6.01 8.98
N SER A 169 -12.11 6.83 10.02
CA SER A 169 -11.20 6.90 11.16
C SER A 169 -11.76 6.12 12.35
N ASN A 170 -10.91 5.48 13.13
CA ASN A 170 -11.29 4.74 14.32
C ASN A 170 -11.86 5.63 15.43
N HIS A 171 -11.60 6.94 15.42
CA HIS A 171 -12.26 7.89 16.32
C HIS A 171 -13.79 7.88 16.15
N LEU A 172 -14.29 7.71 14.92
CA LEU A 172 -15.72 7.64 14.63
C LEU A 172 -16.38 6.35 15.15
N THR A 173 -15.58 5.32 15.43
CA THR A 173 -16.07 4.02 15.89
C THR A 173 -15.84 3.78 17.38
N GLY A 174 -15.35 4.78 18.12
CA GLY A 174 -15.01 4.67 19.54
C GLY A 174 -13.70 3.91 19.76
N HIS A 175 -12.69 4.21 18.95
CA HIS A 175 -11.35 3.62 18.97
C HIS A 175 -11.33 2.09 18.77
N ASN A 176 -12.25 1.57 17.94
CA ASN A 176 -12.16 0.18 17.54
C ASN A 176 -11.04 0.00 16.50
N CYS A 177 -10.39 -1.16 16.50
CA CYS A 177 -9.49 -1.54 15.44
C CYS A 177 -10.28 -1.74 14.14
N ILE A 178 -9.88 -1.05 13.06
CA ILE A 178 -10.48 -1.12 11.73
C ILE A 178 -9.47 -1.74 10.79
N ASN A 179 -9.82 -2.84 10.12
CA ASN A 179 -8.89 -3.58 9.29
C ASN A 179 -9.59 -4.32 8.15
N CYS A 180 -8.80 -5.03 7.35
CA CYS A 180 -9.27 -5.99 6.34
C CYS A 180 -10.34 -5.41 5.40
N HIS A 181 -10.10 -4.20 4.86
CA HIS A 181 -10.97 -3.64 3.83
C HIS A 181 -10.67 -4.24 2.44
N SER A 182 -11.69 -4.34 1.62
CA SER A 182 -11.56 -4.82 0.23
C SER A 182 -12.73 -4.32 -0.62
N PHE A 183 -12.45 -4.06 -1.90
CA PHE A 183 -13.39 -3.56 -2.90
C PHE A 183 -13.59 -4.59 -4.00
N PRO A 184 -14.84 -4.86 -4.44
CA PRO A 184 -15.06 -5.72 -5.60
C PRO A 184 -14.63 -4.98 -6.88
N ASN A 185 -13.74 -5.59 -7.69
CA ASN A 185 -13.28 -5.01 -8.96
C ASN A 185 -12.87 -3.54 -8.88
N GLN A 186 -12.30 -3.10 -7.74
CA GLN A 186 -11.93 -1.71 -7.45
C GLN A 186 -13.11 -0.71 -7.48
N ASP A 187 -14.38 -1.18 -7.40
CA ASP A 187 -15.56 -0.31 -7.36
C ASP A 187 -15.64 0.43 -6.01
N PRO A 188 -15.49 1.77 -5.97
CA PRO A 188 -15.52 2.55 -4.73
C PRO A 188 -16.91 2.60 -4.07
N ASN A 189 -17.98 2.20 -4.77
CA ASN A 189 -19.34 2.20 -4.24
C ASN A 189 -19.64 0.98 -3.35
N GLN A 190 -18.74 0.00 -3.32
CA GLN A 190 -18.88 -1.20 -2.51
C GLN A 190 -17.57 -1.47 -1.76
N MET A 191 -17.69 -1.74 -0.48
CA MET A 191 -16.55 -2.08 0.36
C MET A 191 -16.97 -3.04 1.45
N VAL A 192 -16.13 -4.03 1.74
CA VAL A 192 -16.23 -4.79 2.99
C VAL A 192 -15.08 -4.37 3.91
N LEU A 193 -15.35 -4.27 5.21
CA LEU A 193 -14.33 -4.06 6.23
C LEU A 193 -14.63 -4.84 7.51
N HIS A 194 -13.60 -5.13 8.28
CA HIS A 194 -13.71 -5.79 9.57
C HIS A 194 -13.32 -4.83 10.71
N MET A 195 -14.14 -4.79 11.77
CA MET A 195 -13.83 -4.09 13.01
C MET A 195 -13.65 -5.07 14.15
N ARG A 196 -12.73 -4.74 15.06
CA ARG A 196 -12.56 -5.46 16.35
C ARG A 196 -12.93 -4.54 17.51
N GLY A 197 -13.22 -5.11 18.66
CA GLY A 197 -13.61 -4.36 19.86
C GLY A 197 -15.13 -4.32 20.05
N LYS A 198 -15.65 -3.28 20.74
CA LYS A 198 -17.06 -3.18 21.11
C LYS A 198 -18.04 -3.22 19.94
N ARG A 199 -17.63 -2.72 18.77
CA ARG A 199 -18.39 -2.76 17.52
C ARG A 199 -17.90 -3.86 16.58
N GLY A 200 -17.25 -4.90 17.12
CA GLY A 200 -16.66 -5.98 16.34
C GLY A 200 -17.63 -6.62 15.36
N GLY A 201 -17.12 -6.96 14.19
CA GLY A 201 -17.85 -7.61 13.10
C GLY A 201 -17.35 -7.17 11.73
N THR A 202 -17.87 -7.84 10.71
CA THR A 202 -17.59 -7.52 9.31
C THR A 202 -18.78 -6.76 8.74
N TYR A 203 -18.51 -5.66 8.07
CA TYR A 203 -19.51 -4.74 7.55
C TYR A 203 -19.38 -4.62 6.04
N LEU A 204 -20.50 -4.71 5.36
CA LEU A 204 -20.63 -4.45 3.93
C LEU A 204 -21.22 -3.06 3.73
N PHE A 205 -20.53 -2.25 2.98
CA PHE A 205 -20.98 -0.95 2.48
C PHE A 205 -21.37 -1.12 1.01
N GLN A 206 -22.59 -0.82 0.68
CA GLN A 206 -23.09 -0.98 -0.68
C GLN A 206 -24.19 0.03 -0.97
N SER A 207 -24.00 0.85 -2.00
CA SER A 207 -24.99 1.84 -2.45
C SER A 207 -25.53 2.73 -1.30
N GLY A 208 -24.62 3.21 -0.44
CA GLY A 208 -24.96 4.06 0.70
C GLY A 208 -25.55 3.34 1.93
N ASN A 209 -25.74 2.02 1.87
CA ASN A 209 -26.20 1.22 2.99
C ASN A 209 -25.05 0.50 3.67
N ILE A 210 -25.19 0.30 4.99
CA ILE A 210 -24.24 -0.46 5.81
C ILE A 210 -24.95 -1.67 6.39
N THR A 211 -24.46 -2.87 6.05
CA THR A 211 -24.98 -4.12 6.56
C THR A 211 -23.91 -4.86 7.35
N LYS A 212 -24.22 -5.25 8.58
CA LYS A 212 -23.34 -6.14 9.35
C LYS A 212 -23.57 -7.58 8.88
N LEU A 213 -22.50 -8.22 8.38
CA LEU A 213 -22.58 -9.59 7.92
C LEU A 213 -22.72 -10.56 9.11
N ASN A 214 -23.55 -11.58 8.94
CA ASN A 214 -23.72 -12.64 9.93
C ASN A 214 -22.55 -13.64 9.84
N GLY A 215 -21.38 -13.23 10.32
CA GLY A 215 -20.14 -14.01 10.21
C GLY A 215 -19.86 -14.94 11.38
N LYS A 216 -20.49 -14.70 12.55
CA LYS A 216 -20.31 -15.57 13.71
C LYS A 216 -21.36 -16.68 13.70
N VAL A 217 -21.16 -17.68 12.85
CA VAL A 217 -22.10 -18.81 12.71
C VAL A 217 -21.77 -19.97 13.66
N SER A 218 -20.56 -20.02 14.22
CA SER A 218 -20.13 -21.01 15.23
C SER A 218 -18.93 -20.50 16.02
N ASP A 219 -18.56 -21.22 17.08
CA ASP A 219 -17.34 -20.91 17.85
C ASP A 219 -16.06 -21.13 17.01
N LYS A 220 -16.11 -21.96 15.98
CA LYS A 220 -15.00 -22.17 15.03
C LYS A 220 -14.87 -21.01 14.03
N ILE A 221 -15.91 -20.18 13.85
CA ILE A 221 -15.94 -19.03 12.95
C ILE A 221 -16.20 -17.77 13.78
N PRO A 222 -15.18 -17.28 14.54
CA PRO A 222 -15.36 -16.11 15.40
C PRO A 222 -15.35 -14.79 14.63
N SER A 223 -14.76 -14.75 13.45
CA SER A 223 -14.60 -13.52 12.65
C SER A 223 -14.44 -13.84 11.17
N LEU A 224 -14.79 -12.88 10.31
CA LEU A 224 -14.52 -12.90 8.87
C LEU A 224 -13.45 -11.84 8.59
N VAL A 225 -12.23 -12.28 8.29
CA VAL A 225 -11.07 -11.42 8.05
C VAL A 225 -10.42 -11.74 6.71
N TYR A 226 -9.49 -10.90 6.26
CA TYR A 226 -8.78 -11.06 4.98
C TYR A 226 -9.70 -11.28 3.77
N PRO A 227 -10.66 -10.39 3.52
CA PRO A 227 -11.64 -10.54 2.45
C PRO A 227 -11.00 -10.52 1.07
N SER A 228 -11.50 -11.37 0.19
CA SER A 228 -11.24 -11.31 -1.25
C SER A 228 -12.56 -11.51 -2.01
N TRP A 229 -12.93 -10.50 -2.79
CA TRP A 229 -14.14 -10.57 -3.60
C TRP A 229 -13.96 -11.50 -4.79
N HIS A 230 -15.00 -12.26 -5.07
CA HIS A 230 -15.17 -12.90 -6.36
C HIS A 230 -15.50 -11.81 -7.42
N PRO A 231 -14.99 -11.91 -8.66
CA PRO A 231 -15.20 -10.87 -9.67
C PRO A 231 -16.67 -10.56 -9.99
N SER A 232 -17.60 -11.51 -9.77
CA SER A 232 -19.04 -11.25 -9.94
C SER A 232 -19.63 -10.31 -8.87
N GLY A 233 -18.95 -10.14 -7.73
CA GLY A 233 -19.50 -9.44 -6.57
C GLY A 233 -20.51 -10.25 -5.73
N ASP A 234 -20.82 -11.49 -6.13
CA ASP A 234 -21.81 -12.34 -5.42
C ASP A 234 -21.20 -13.09 -4.24
N PHE A 235 -19.88 -13.27 -4.22
CA PHE A 235 -19.18 -14.03 -3.19
C PHE A 235 -17.99 -13.25 -2.64
N ILE A 236 -17.68 -13.51 -1.37
CA ILE A 236 -16.47 -13.03 -0.71
C ILE A 236 -15.80 -14.22 -0.02
N ALA A 237 -14.57 -14.52 -0.38
CA ALA A 237 -13.75 -15.44 0.38
C ALA A 237 -13.16 -14.71 1.60
N PHE A 238 -13.21 -15.35 2.76
CA PHE A 238 -12.65 -14.85 4.01
C PHE A 238 -11.74 -15.89 4.64
N SER A 239 -10.84 -15.44 5.49
CA SER A 239 -10.28 -16.30 6.52
C SER A 239 -11.04 -16.11 7.83
N THR A 240 -11.00 -17.16 8.66
CA THR A 240 -11.32 -17.05 10.08
C THR A 240 -10.08 -17.46 10.87
N ASN A 241 -9.49 -16.54 11.63
CA ASN A 241 -8.20 -16.76 12.30
C ASN A 241 -8.35 -16.53 13.80
N GLN A 242 -7.84 -17.48 14.59
CA GLN A 242 -7.57 -17.29 16.00
C GLN A 242 -6.09 -16.97 16.16
N THR A 243 -5.75 -15.70 16.34
CA THR A 243 -4.37 -15.24 16.38
C THR A 243 -3.95 -14.83 17.78
N ARG A 244 -2.65 -14.97 18.07
CA ARG A 244 -1.99 -14.31 19.20
C ARG A 244 -0.76 -13.54 18.73
N GLN A 245 -0.44 -12.48 19.45
CA GLN A 245 0.75 -11.67 19.21
C GLN A 245 1.80 -11.99 20.26
N ALA A 246 3.04 -12.20 19.82
CA ALA A 246 4.22 -12.25 20.67
C ALA A 246 5.05 -10.98 20.46
N PHE A 247 5.56 -10.42 21.55
CA PHE A 247 6.41 -9.24 21.54
C PHE A 247 7.84 -9.66 21.92
N HIS A 248 8.80 -9.32 21.07
CA HIS A 248 10.19 -9.67 21.26
C HIS A 248 11.01 -8.40 21.56
N PHE A 249 11.80 -8.42 22.63
CA PHE A 249 12.62 -7.27 23.02
C PHE A 249 13.96 -7.21 22.29
N ASN A 250 14.53 -8.37 21.97
CA ASN A 250 15.91 -8.50 21.45
C ASN A 250 15.96 -9.11 20.04
N ASP A 251 14.83 -9.31 19.38
CA ASP A 251 14.74 -9.86 18.03
C ASP A 251 14.46 -8.74 17.04
N GLU A 252 14.93 -8.88 15.81
CA GLU A 252 14.59 -8.00 14.72
C GLU A 252 13.08 -7.99 14.46
N ASN A 253 12.41 -9.12 14.68
CA ASN A 253 10.96 -9.24 14.68
C ASN A 253 10.39 -8.80 16.02
N ARG A 254 10.10 -7.52 16.15
CA ARG A 254 9.54 -6.95 17.38
C ARG A 254 8.18 -7.51 17.75
N ILE A 255 7.36 -7.78 16.75
CA ILE A 255 6.00 -8.30 16.91
C ILE A 255 5.80 -9.45 15.94
N GLU A 256 5.44 -10.61 16.45
CA GLU A 256 5.10 -11.78 15.66
C GLU A 256 3.64 -12.15 15.88
N VAL A 257 2.91 -12.42 14.81
CA VAL A 257 1.51 -12.87 14.85
C VAL A 257 1.48 -14.36 14.52
N MET A 258 0.92 -15.14 15.42
CA MET A 258 0.82 -16.60 15.27
C MET A 258 -0.65 -17.01 15.15
N ASP A 259 -0.96 -17.82 14.15
CA ASP A 259 -2.24 -18.52 14.06
C ASP A 259 -2.27 -19.71 15.02
N TYR A 260 -3.32 -19.82 15.81
CA TYR A 260 -3.63 -21.00 16.62
C TYR A 260 -4.62 -21.91 15.91
N SER A 261 -5.43 -21.35 15.08
CA SER A 261 -6.25 -22.01 14.05
C SER A 261 -6.59 -20.98 12.98
N SER A 262 -6.67 -21.42 11.75
CA SER A 262 -7.17 -20.59 10.66
C SER A 262 -7.77 -21.46 9.57
N ASP A 263 -8.87 -21.01 9.00
CA ASP A 263 -9.58 -21.68 7.92
C ASP A 263 -10.03 -20.63 6.88
N VAL A 264 -10.26 -21.09 5.66
CA VAL A 264 -10.85 -20.29 4.57
C VAL A 264 -12.30 -20.70 4.37
N LEU A 265 -13.16 -19.71 4.19
CA LEU A 265 -14.58 -19.90 3.94
C LEU A 265 -15.09 -18.94 2.87
N LEU A 266 -16.23 -19.27 2.29
CA LEU A 266 -16.92 -18.44 1.32
C LEU A 266 -18.18 -17.84 1.94
N TYR A 267 -18.42 -16.56 1.68
CA TYR A 267 -19.64 -15.87 2.03
C TYR A 267 -20.44 -15.58 0.77
N ASP A 268 -21.67 -16.07 0.70
CA ASP A 268 -22.63 -15.75 -0.35
C ASP A 268 -23.36 -14.46 0.04
N VAL A 269 -23.07 -13.38 -0.68
CA VAL A 269 -23.59 -12.04 -0.36
C VAL A 269 -25.11 -11.98 -0.59
N LYS A 270 -25.59 -12.62 -1.65
CA LYS A 270 -27.01 -12.60 -2.03
C LYS A 270 -27.88 -13.38 -1.04
N ASN A 271 -27.39 -14.54 -0.60
CA ASN A 271 -28.14 -15.41 0.29
C ASN A 271 -27.82 -15.16 1.78
N ASN A 272 -26.80 -14.34 2.07
CA ASN A 272 -26.34 -14.04 3.43
C ASN A 272 -25.92 -15.31 4.19
N GLU A 273 -25.16 -16.19 3.52
CA GLU A 273 -24.78 -17.51 4.00
C GLU A 273 -23.27 -17.71 4.01
N VAL A 274 -22.77 -18.40 5.03
CA VAL A 274 -21.39 -18.91 5.09
C VAL A 274 -21.35 -20.34 4.55
N MET A 275 -20.40 -20.59 3.66
CA MET A 275 -20.16 -21.88 3.04
C MET A 275 -18.74 -22.36 3.39
N THR A 276 -18.62 -23.62 3.79
CA THR A 276 -17.36 -24.27 4.09
C THR A 276 -17.22 -25.59 3.35
N VAL A 277 -15.99 -25.99 3.04
CA VAL A 277 -15.67 -27.29 2.44
C VAL A 277 -14.46 -27.89 3.16
N PRO A 278 -14.36 -29.24 3.26
CA PRO A 278 -13.30 -29.90 4.02
C PRO A 278 -11.86 -29.55 3.55
N GLN A 279 -11.70 -29.12 2.30
CA GLN A 279 -10.42 -28.75 1.72
C GLN A 279 -9.92 -27.40 2.20
N LEU A 280 -10.81 -26.54 2.73
CA LEU A 280 -10.53 -25.17 3.15
C LEU A 280 -10.87 -24.91 4.61
N PHE A 281 -11.49 -25.89 5.29
CA PHE A 281 -11.95 -25.78 6.66
C PHE A 281 -11.76 -27.11 7.39
N SER A 282 -10.65 -27.24 8.14
CA SER A 282 -10.29 -28.47 8.81
C SER A 282 -9.35 -28.26 9.99
N ASP A 283 -9.40 -29.16 10.99
CA ASP A 283 -8.46 -29.11 12.11
C ASP A 283 -7.05 -29.66 11.75
N LYS A 284 -6.79 -30.02 10.48
CA LYS A 284 -5.52 -30.63 10.04
C LYS A 284 -4.53 -29.62 9.45
N ALA A 285 -5.03 -28.50 9.01
CA ALA A 285 -4.22 -27.46 8.39
C ALA A 285 -4.65 -26.07 8.87
N PHE A 286 -3.80 -25.09 8.62
CA PHE A 286 -4.08 -23.68 8.76
C PHE A 286 -4.23 -23.11 7.37
N GLU A 287 -5.41 -22.63 7.00
CA GLU A 287 -5.69 -21.98 5.73
C GLU A 287 -5.97 -20.48 5.95
N THR A 288 -5.35 -19.61 5.14
CA THR A 288 -5.50 -18.16 5.28
C THR A 288 -5.23 -17.41 3.97
N PHE A 289 -5.49 -16.10 3.95
CA PHE A 289 -5.22 -15.19 2.84
C PHE A 289 -5.81 -15.64 1.49
N PRO A 290 -7.12 -15.88 1.41
CA PRO A 290 -7.74 -16.23 0.14
C PRO A 290 -7.66 -15.11 -0.88
N HIS A 291 -7.53 -15.47 -2.17
CA HIS A 291 -7.60 -14.52 -3.27
C HIS A 291 -8.14 -15.18 -4.54
N PHE A 292 -9.22 -14.63 -5.12
CA PHE A 292 -9.77 -15.15 -6.37
C PHE A 292 -8.91 -14.78 -7.58
N SER A 293 -8.89 -15.67 -8.57
CA SER A 293 -8.42 -15.34 -9.91
C SER A 293 -9.30 -14.27 -10.55
N SER A 294 -8.77 -13.55 -11.53
CA SER A 294 -9.51 -12.50 -12.24
C SER A 294 -10.74 -13.01 -12.99
N ASP A 295 -10.77 -14.29 -13.37
CA ASP A 295 -11.94 -14.95 -13.98
C ASP A 295 -12.89 -15.62 -12.96
N GLY A 296 -12.53 -15.58 -11.66
CA GLY A 296 -13.32 -16.15 -10.57
C GLY A 296 -13.34 -17.68 -10.48
N LYS A 297 -12.62 -18.40 -11.34
CA LYS A 297 -12.69 -19.87 -11.40
C LYS A 297 -11.68 -20.57 -10.51
N THR A 298 -10.77 -19.83 -9.90
CA THR A 298 -9.75 -20.37 -9.01
C THR A 298 -9.67 -19.53 -7.76
N LEU A 299 -9.60 -20.19 -6.60
CA LEU A 299 -9.28 -19.56 -5.33
C LEU A 299 -7.85 -19.94 -4.96
N TYR A 300 -6.97 -18.95 -4.84
CA TYR A 300 -5.64 -19.07 -4.27
C TYR A 300 -5.70 -18.82 -2.78
N PHE A 301 -4.88 -19.51 -2.01
CA PHE A 301 -4.81 -19.34 -0.56
C PHE A 301 -3.47 -19.85 -0.01
N CYS A 302 -3.18 -19.50 1.22
CA CYS A 302 -2.01 -20.03 1.93
C CYS A 302 -2.44 -21.18 2.83
N SER A 303 -1.73 -22.31 2.81
CA SER A 303 -2.00 -23.45 3.65
C SER A 303 -0.72 -23.99 4.30
N ALA A 304 -0.81 -24.37 5.58
CA ALA A 304 0.24 -25.03 6.33
C ALA A 304 -0.34 -26.19 7.14
N GLU A 305 0.45 -27.24 7.36
CA GLU A 305 0.08 -28.32 8.28
C GLU A 305 -0.11 -27.77 9.70
N ALA A 306 -1.23 -28.07 10.34
CA ALA A 306 -1.52 -27.61 11.70
C ALA A 306 -0.46 -28.13 12.68
N GLN A 307 0.00 -27.26 13.56
CA GLN A 307 1.03 -27.55 14.55
C GLN A 307 0.48 -27.35 15.96
N LYS A 308 1.18 -27.92 16.94
CA LYS A 308 0.88 -27.64 18.36
C LYS A 308 1.32 -26.23 18.72
N MET A 309 0.36 -25.35 18.92
CA MET A 309 0.62 -23.95 19.20
C MET A 309 0.57 -23.62 20.69
N PRO A 310 1.48 -22.79 21.24
CA PRO A 310 2.55 -22.08 20.52
C PRO A 310 3.86 -22.85 20.39
N GLU A 311 4.00 -24.06 20.95
CA GLU A 311 5.28 -24.76 21.11
C GLU A 311 6.00 -24.99 19.77
N ASP A 312 5.25 -25.28 18.73
CA ASP A 312 5.76 -25.66 17.41
C ASP A 312 5.58 -24.56 16.35
N TYR A 313 5.37 -23.29 16.76
CA TYR A 313 5.06 -22.20 15.82
C TYR A 313 6.10 -22.02 14.70
N GLN A 314 7.39 -22.27 14.98
CA GLN A 314 8.46 -22.15 13.99
C GLN A 314 8.40 -23.21 12.88
N LYS A 315 7.66 -24.30 13.10
CA LYS A 315 7.43 -25.35 12.12
C LYS A 315 6.34 -25.00 11.11
N VAL A 316 5.51 -23.99 11.43
CA VAL A 316 4.46 -23.53 10.52
C VAL A 316 5.11 -22.84 9.32
N LYS A 317 4.93 -23.42 8.13
CA LYS A 317 5.44 -22.91 6.86
C LYS A 317 4.32 -22.95 5.84
N TYR A 318 3.79 -21.77 5.53
CA TYR A 318 2.69 -21.67 4.59
C TYR A 318 3.13 -21.89 3.14
N SER A 319 2.44 -22.78 2.47
CA SER A 319 2.52 -23.03 1.04
C SER A 319 1.51 -22.17 0.31
N LEU A 320 1.77 -21.84 -0.95
CA LEU A 320 0.78 -21.26 -1.86
C LEU A 320 0.01 -22.38 -2.52
N CYS A 321 -1.30 -22.39 -2.34
CA CYS A 321 -2.21 -23.40 -2.85
C CYS A 321 -3.31 -22.78 -3.73
N SER A 322 -3.95 -23.61 -4.54
CA SER A 322 -5.12 -23.24 -5.32
C SER A 322 -6.16 -24.35 -5.33
N ILE A 323 -7.43 -23.96 -5.50
CA ILE A 323 -8.57 -24.85 -5.67
C ILE A 323 -9.51 -24.26 -6.72
N ALA A 324 -10.08 -25.12 -7.59
CA ALA A 324 -11.07 -24.68 -8.56
C ALA A 324 -12.36 -24.27 -7.85
N PHE A 325 -13.04 -23.26 -8.39
CA PHE A 325 -14.36 -22.81 -7.95
C PHE A 325 -15.31 -22.64 -9.14
N ASN A 326 -16.52 -23.13 -8.98
CA ASN A 326 -17.59 -22.93 -9.96
C ASN A 326 -18.67 -22.02 -9.33
N PRO A 327 -18.80 -20.75 -9.77
CA PRO A 327 -19.77 -19.83 -9.20
C PRO A 327 -21.22 -20.19 -9.52
N ASP A 328 -21.51 -20.84 -10.67
CA ASP A 328 -22.86 -21.20 -11.09
C ASP A 328 -23.44 -22.29 -10.19
N THR A 329 -22.63 -23.29 -9.84
CA THR A 329 -23.03 -24.39 -8.95
C THR A 329 -22.68 -24.11 -7.49
N ARG A 330 -21.94 -23.04 -7.21
CA ARG A 330 -21.47 -22.66 -5.88
C ARG A 330 -20.63 -23.77 -5.22
N THR A 331 -19.77 -24.43 -6.02
CA THR A 331 -19.00 -25.59 -5.55
C THR A 331 -17.49 -25.41 -5.77
N PHE A 332 -16.72 -25.93 -4.85
CA PHE A 332 -15.28 -26.07 -4.98
C PHE A 332 -14.92 -27.43 -5.61
N GLY A 333 -13.77 -27.47 -6.27
CA GLY A 333 -13.16 -28.71 -6.72
C GLY A 333 -12.75 -29.62 -5.56
N ASN A 334 -12.45 -30.86 -5.86
CA ASN A 334 -12.03 -31.84 -4.86
C ASN A 334 -10.50 -31.86 -4.60
N GLN A 335 -9.74 -31.27 -5.51
CA GLN A 335 -8.28 -31.26 -5.47
C GLN A 335 -7.76 -29.90 -5.10
N VAL A 336 -6.78 -29.87 -4.20
CA VAL A 336 -5.96 -28.71 -3.88
C VAL A 336 -4.59 -28.90 -4.53
N ASP A 337 -4.18 -27.94 -5.35
CA ASP A 337 -2.89 -27.91 -5.99
C ASP A 337 -1.94 -27.04 -5.21
N THR A 338 -0.69 -27.52 -4.99
CA THR A 338 0.37 -26.75 -4.34
C THR A 338 1.26 -26.11 -5.39
N LEU A 339 1.24 -24.78 -5.47
CA LEU A 339 2.02 -24.00 -6.45
C LEU A 339 3.42 -23.67 -5.93
N TYR A 340 3.55 -23.46 -4.62
CA TYR A 340 4.81 -23.24 -3.94
C TYR A 340 4.80 -23.96 -2.60
N ASN A 341 5.77 -24.83 -2.36
CA ASN A 341 5.82 -25.64 -1.14
C ASN A 341 6.68 -24.95 -0.07
N GLY A 342 6.03 -24.37 0.94
CA GLY A 342 6.67 -23.67 2.04
C GLY A 342 7.47 -24.61 2.95
N LYS A 343 6.98 -25.83 3.17
CA LYS A 343 7.66 -26.84 4.01
C LYS A 343 8.98 -27.29 3.41
N GLU A 344 9.03 -27.52 2.10
CA GLU A 344 10.26 -27.93 1.40
C GLU A 344 11.29 -26.81 1.32
N THR A 345 10.85 -25.58 1.11
CA THR A 345 11.74 -24.43 0.95
C THR A 345 12.14 -23.77 2.26
N GLY A 346 11.46 -24.11 3.37
CA GLY A 346 11.64 -23.49 4.67
C GLY A 346 11.13 -22.05 4.78
N LYS A 347 10.36 -21.57 3.78
CA LYS A 347 9.82 -20.20 3.72
C LYS A 347 8.30 -20.24 3.73
N SER A 348 7.68 -19.18 4.25
CA SER A 348 6.22 -19.00 4.26
C SER A 348 5.76 -18.02 3.21
N VAL A 349 4.67 -18.36 2.54
CA VAL A 349 3.94 -17.48 1.63
C VAL A 349 2.85 -16.73 2.37
N SER A 350 2.63 -15.46 2.01
CA SER A 350 1.47 -14.69 2.48
C SER A 350 0.98 -13.72 1.39
N PHE A 351 -0.28 -13.29 1.52
CA PHE A 351 -0.91 -12.26 0.71
C PHE A 351 -0.82 -12.48 -0.81
N PRO A 352 -1.28 -13.62 -1.35
CA PRO A 352 -1.34 -13.80 -2.80
C PRO A 352 -2.24 -12.73 -3.43
N ARG A 353 -1.85 -12.24 -4.62
CA ARG A 353 -2.61 -11.27 -5.42
C ARG A 353 -2.44 -11.58 -6.89
N VAL A 354 -3.54 -11.69 -7.61
CA VAL A 354 -3.56 -11.90 -9.06
C VAL A 354 -3.68 -10.54 -9.74
N SER A 355 -2.92 -10.34 -10.83
CA SER A 355 -3.07 -9.14 -11.66
C SER A 355 -4.46 -9.11 -12.31
N PRO A 356 -5.02 -7.91 -12.59
CA PRO A 356 -6.35 -7.80 -13.21
C PRO A 356 -6.50 -8.58 -14.52
N ASP A 357 -5.41 -8.67 -15.32
CA ASP A 357 -5.36 -9.42 -16.57
C ASP A 357 -5.13 -10.95 -16.38
N GLY A 358 -4.97 -11.40 -15.14
CA GLY A 358 -4.77 -12.80 -14.78
C GLY A 358 -3.42 -13.42 -15.15
N LYS A 359 -2.47 -12.63 -15.67
CA LYS A 359 -1.18 -13.17 -16.15
C LYS A 359 -0.15 -13.36 -15.04
N PHE A 360 -0.26 -12.61 -13.95
CA PHE A 360 0.71 -12.62 -12.87
C PHE A 360 0.04 -12.96 -11.54
N LEU A 361 0.75 -13.71 -10.71
CA LEU A 361 0.41 -14.00 -9.32
C LEU A 361 1.58 -13.54 -8.44
N ALA A 362 1.38 -12.45 -7.72
CA ALA A 362 2.34 -11.92 -6.76
C ALA A 362 2.05 -12.46 -5.36
N PHE A 363 3.07 -12.69 -4.56
CA PHE A 363 2.95 -13.08 -3.16
C PHE A 363 4.19 -12.65 -2.36
N THR A 364 4.03 -12.52 -1.05
CA THR A 364 5.16 -12.27 -0.15
C THR A 364 5.79 -13.61 0.26
N LEU A 365 7.12 -13.67 0.28
CA LEU A 365 7.87 -14.82 0.71
C LEU A 365 8.77 -14.43 1.89
N SER A 366 8.63 -15.10 3.03
CA SER A 366 9.37 -14.83 4.26
C SER A 366 10.04 -16.08 4.81
N GLY A 367 11.21 -15.92 5.44
CA GLY A 367 11.89 -16.99 6.20
C GLY A 367 11.19 -17.33 7.52
N TYR A 368 10.29 -16.47 8.00
CA TYR A 368 9.51 -16.69 9.23
C TYR A 368 8.29 -17.57 8.97
N GLY A 369 7.86 -18.32 10.00
CA GLY A 369 6.75 -19.26 9.88
C GLY A 369 5.43 -18.58 9.60
N ASN A 370 5.12 -17.54 10.36
CA ASN A 370 3.97 -16.69 10.18
C ASN A 370 4.39 -15.33 9.65
N PHE A 371 3.44 -14.46 9.37
CA PHE A 371 3.72 -13.08 8.98
C PHE A 371 4.10 -12.26 10.22
N SER A 372 5.18 -11.51 10.10
CA SER A 372 5.56 -10.52 11.11
C SER A 372 4.97 -9.17 10.74
N ILE A 373 4.34 -8.52 11.70
CA ILE A 373 3.97 -7.12 11.57
C ILE A 373 5.15 -6.30 12.08
N TRP A 374 5.84 -5.64 11.17
CA TRP A 374 6.85 -4.66 11.53
C TRP A 374 6.19 -3.31 11.79
N HIS A 375 6.43 -2.78 12.97
CA HIS A 375 6.29 -1.36 13.22
C HIS A 375 7.70 -0.77 13.12
N LYS A 376 8.06 -0.27 11.94
CA LYS A 376 9.25 0.55 11.80
C LYS A 376 8.96 1.93 12.37
N GLU A 377 9.83 2.35 13.25
CA GLU A 377 9.93 3.73 13.69
C GLU A 377 10.46 4.63 12.55
#